data_2e75ec0315503ada2e85074f67afb9ac
#
_entry.id   2e75ec0315503ada2e85074f67afb9ac
#
_cell.length_a   1.000
_cell.length_b   1.000
_cell.length_c   1.000
_cell.angle_alpha   90.00
_cell.angle_beta   90.00
_cell.angle_gamma   90.00
#
_symmetry.space_group_name_H-M   'P 1'
#
loop_
_entity.id
_entity.type
_entity.pdbx_description
1 polymer ?
#
loop_
_entity_poly.entity_id
_entity_poly.type
_entity_poly.pdbx_seq_one_letter_code
_entity_poly.pdbx_strand_id
1 'polypeptide(L)'
;GGERQRVAIARAVVKKPRILFADEPTASLDHHTAQEIMKIFSELQENATVVCATHDYGILPQTARILRIKDGKVVEDETEENE
;
A
#
# COMPACT_ATOMS: atom_id res chain seq x y z
N GLY A 1 -3.47 -12.20 11.57
CA GLY A 1 -2.71 -11.00 11.41
C GLY A 1 -1.80 -11.02 10.21
N GLY A 2 -0.52 -10.83 10.44
CA GLY A 2 0.45 -10.70 9.37
C GLY A 2 0.58 -11.91 8.46
N GLU A 3 0.42 -13.11 9.00
CA GLU A 3 0.51 -14.32 8.19
C GLU A 3 -0.60 -14.42 7.17
N ARG A 4 -1.82 -14.09 7.56
CA ARG A 4 -2.97 -14.09 6.65
C ARG A 4 -2.78 -13.04 5.55
N GLN A 5 -2.23 -11.90 5.92
CA GLN A 5 -1.98 -10.82 4.97
C GLN A 5 -0.93 -11.26 3.95
N ARG A 6 0.15 -11.90 4.39
CA ARG A 6 1.19 -12.40 3.50
C ARG A 6 0.65 -13.44 2.52
N VAL A 7 -0.21 -14.33 2.99
CA VAL A 7 -0.83 -15.35 2.13
C VAL A 7 -1.73 -14.68 1.09
N ALA A 8 -2.52 -13.69 1.48
CA ALA A 8 -3.38 -12.97 0.56
C ALA A 8 -2.56 -12.25 -0.51
N ILE A 9 -1.45 -11.62 -0.14
CA ILE A 9 -0.57 -10.95 -1.07
C ILE A 9 0.04 -11.97 -2.05
N ALA A 10 0.53 -13.09 -1.53
CA ALA A 10 1.13 -14.13 -2.36
C ALA A 10 0.14 -14.67 -3.39
N ARG A 11 -1.11 -14.89 -3.01
CA ARG A 11 -2.15 -15.34 -3.93
C ARG A 11 -2.42 -14.33 -5.03
N ALA A 12 -2.45 -13.04 -4.66
CA ALA A 12 -2.67 -11.98 -5.64
C ALA A 12 -1.52 -11.91 -6.64
N VAL A 13 -0.28 -12.05 -6.16
CA VAL A 13 0.93 -11.95 -6.99
C VAL A 13 1.03 -13.10 -8.00
N VAL A 14 0.59 -14.29 -7.62
CA VAL A 14 0.63 -15.45 -8.52
C VAL A 14 -0.12 -15.18 -9.82
N LYS A 15 -1.15 -14.38 -9.77
CA LYS A 15 -1.93 -14.00 -10.95
C LYS A 15 -1.23 -12.97 -11.85
N LYS A 16 -0.10 -12.44 -11.41
CA LYS A 16 0.68 -11.42 -12.12
C LYS A 16 -0.16 -10.22 -12.57
N PRO A 17 -0.88 -9.57 -11.65
CA PRO A 17 -1.72 -8.43 -12.01
C PRO A 17 -0.87 -7.22 -12.39
N ARG A 18 -1.44 -6.32 -13.20
CA ARG A 18 -0.80 -5.04 -13.50
C ARG A 18 -1.11 -4.00 -12.43
N ILE A 19 -2.22 -4.16 -11.75
CA ILE A 19 -2.66 -3.28 -10.67
C ILE A 19 -3.03 -4.12 -9.47
N LEU A 20 -2.50 -3.78 -8.31
CA LEU A 20 -2.80 -4.43 -7.05
C LEU A 20 -3.42 -3.42 -6.11
N PHE A 21 -4.61 -3.73 -5.58
CA PHE A 21 -5.28 -2.89 -4.61
C PHE A 21 -5.14 -3.47 -3.21
N ALA A 22 -4.80 -2.62 -2.25
CA ALA A 22 -4.72 -3.01 -0.86
C ALA A 22 -5.51 -2.01 -0.02
N ASP A 23 -6.48 -2.51 0.75
CA ASP A 23 -7.33 -1.68 1.60
C ASP A 23 -6.93 -1.88 3.06
N GLU A 24 -6.40 -0.84 3.67
CA GLU A 24 -5.90 -0.86 5.05
C GLU A 24 -5.05 -2.10 5.34
N PRO A 25 -3.99 -2.34 4.54
CA PRO A 25 -3.26 -3.61 4.61
C PRO A 25 -2.50 -3.84 5.91
N THR A 26 -2.28 -2.78 6.69
CA THR A 26 -1.54 -2.88 7.95
C THR A 26 -2.41 -2.61 9.17
N ALA A 27 -3.73 -2.44 8.98
CA ALA A 27 -4.64 -2.23 10.09
C ALA A 27 -4.59 -3.42 11.05
N SER A 28 -4.56 -3.14 12.35
CA SER A 28 -4.50 -4.15 13.41
C SER A 28 -3.21 -4.94 13.48
N LEU A 29 -2.18 -4.56 12.73
CA LEU A 29 -0.86 -5.17 12.82
C LEU A 29 0.05 -4.33 13.73
N ASP A 30 1.00 -4.99 14.38
CA ASP A 30 2.02 -4.27 15.12
C ASP A 30 2.95 -3.54 14.14
N HIS A 31 3.73 -2.59 14.66
CA HIS A 31 4.57 -1.73 13.81
C HIS A 31 5.58 -2.53 12.97
N HIS A 32 6.23 -3.52 13.58
CA HIS A 32 7.23 -4.34 12.90
C HIS A 32 6.62 -5.13 11.75
N THR A 33 5.48 -5.79 12.00
CA THR A 33 4.79 -6.57 10.98
C THR A 33 4.25 -5.67 9.88
N ALA A 34 3.73 -4.49 10.24
CA ALA A 34 3.26 -3.52 9.26
C ALA A 34 4.38 -3.09 8.32
N GLN A 35 5.58 -2.86 8.84
CA GLN A 35 6.73 -2.51 8.01
C GLN A 35 7.12 -3.63 7.05
N GLU A 36 7.05 -4.88 7.50
CA GLU A 36 7.34 -6.03 6.65
C GLU A 36 6.35 -6.13 5.48
N ILE A 37 5.06 -5.91 5.76
CA ILE A 37 4.02 -5.92 4.72
C ILE A 37 4.27 -4.80 3.71
N MET A 38 4.58 -3.60 4.18
CA MET A 38 4.83 -2.48 3.28
C MET A 38 6.09 -2.68 2.45
N LYS A 39 7.08 -3.38 2.99
CA LYS A 39 8.27 -3.75 2.22
C LYS A 39 7.92 -4.68 1.05
N ILE A 40 7.02 -5.63 1.29
CA ILE A 40 6.54 -6.52 0.22
C ILE A 40 5.89 -5.69 -0.89
N PHE A 41 5.03 -4.74 -0.53
CA PHE A 41 4.40 -3.87 -1.53
C PHE A 41 5.43 -3.04 -2.30
N SER A 42 6.47 -2.56 -1.64
CA SER A 42 7.52 -1.80 -2.31
C SER A 42 8.25 -2.64 -3.35
N GLU A 43 8.46 -3.92 -3.06
CA GLU A 43 9.07 -4.84 -4.02
C GLU A 43 8.14 -5.14 -5.19
N LEU A 44 6.84 -5.28 -4.93
CA LEU A 44 5.86 -5.57 -5.97
C LEU A 44 5.67 -4.43 -6.95
N GLN A 45 5.86 -3.19 -6.53
CA GLN A 45 5.65 -2.04 -7.42
C GLN A 45 6.64 -1.97 -8.57
N GLU A 46 7.70 -2.74 -8.54
CA GLU A 46 8.62 -2.84 -9.67
C GLU A 46 7.94 -3.43 -10.90
N ASN A 47 6.93 -4.27 -10.71
CA ASN A 47 6.25 -5.00 -11.77
C ASN A 47 4.76 -4.71 -11.86
N ALA A 48 4.22 -3.94 -10.94
CA ALA A 48 2.81 -3.63 -10.88
C ALA A 48 2.58 -2.28 -10.22
N THR A 49 1.45 -1.65 -10.51
CA THR A 49 1.03 -0.47 -9.78
C THR A 49 0.33 -0.92 -8.51
N VAL A 50 0.78 -0.45 -7.37
CA VAL A 50 0.17 -0.77 -6.08
C VAL A 50 -0.62 0.45 -5.61
N VAL A 51 -1.92 0.25 -5.39
CA VAL A 51 -2.80 1.28 -4.85
C VAL A 51 -3.19 0.87 -3.44
N CYS A 52 -2.86 1.69 -2.47
CA CYS A 52 -3.06 1.39 -1.06
C CYS A 52 -3.98 2.43 -0.43
N ALA A 53 -5.10 1.98 0.12
CA ALA A 53 -5.99 2.85 0.89
C ALA A 53 -5.63 2.72 2.37
N THR A 54 -5.20 3.80 3.00
CA THR A 54 -4.79 3.75 4.39
C THR A 54 -4.98 5.10 5.09
N HIS A 55 -5.14 5.06 6.41
CA HIS A 55 -5.12 6.22 7.28
C HIS A 55 -3.75 6.44 7.92
N ASP A 56 -2.87 5.45 7.82
CA ASP A 56 -1.54 5.52 8.42
C ASP A 56 -0.51 5.96 7.39
N TYR A 57 -0.35 7.27 7.26
CA TYR A 57 0.58 7.84 6.30
C TYR A 57 2.04 7.60 6.65
N GLY A 58 2.33 7.32 7.92
CA GLY A 58 3.70 7.11 8.38
C GLY A 58 4.35 5.85 7.84
N ILE A 59 3.56 4.89 7.35
CA ILE A 59 4.08 3.64 6.79
C ILE A 59 4.36 3.73 5.30
N LEU A 60 3.91 4.80 4.64
CA LEU A 60 4.08 4.93 3.19
C LEU A 60 5.51 5.30 2.83
N PRO A 61 6.03 4.81 1.69
CA PRO A 61 7.34 5.24 1.22
C PRO A 61 7.31 6.74 0.86
N GLN A 62 8.44 7.39 0.99
CA GLN A 62 8.55 8.83 0.70
C GLN A 62 8.23 9.17 -0.75
N THR A 63 8.38 8.21 -1.64
CA THR A 63 8.10 8.39 -3.07
C THR A 63 6.63 8.14 -3.41
N ALA A 64 5.80 7.81 -2.43
CA ALA A 64 4.39 7.54 -2.69
C ALA A 64 3.66 8.79 -3.14
N ARG A 65 2.79 8.61 -4.13
CA ARG A 65 1.86 9.65 -4.51
C ARG A 65 0.62 9.53 -3.62
N ILE A 66 0.28 10.59 -2.92
CA ILE A 66 -0.82 10.58 -1.96
C ILE A 66 -2.02 11.32 -2.54
N LEU A 67 -3.15 10.63 -2.64
CA LEU A 67 -4.42 11.22 -3.02
C LEU A 67 -5.32 11.22 -1.79
N ARG A 68 -5.79 12.39 -1.40
CA ARG A 68 -6.76 12.50 -0.31
C ARG A 68 -8.15 12.56 -0.90
N ILE A 69 -9.02 11.71 -0.39
CA ILE A 69 -10.39 11.58 -0.89
C ILE A 69 -11.35 11.95 0.22
N LYS A 70 -12.31 12.82 -0.11
CA LYS A 70 -13.37 13.21 0.80
C LYS A 70 -14.68 13.26 0.01
N ASP A 71 -15.71 12.61 0.57
CA ASP A 71 -17.04 12.56 -0.06
C ASP A 71 -17.01 12.09 -1.50
N GLY A 72 -16.15 11.10 -1.78
CA GLY A 72 -16.02 10.51 -3.11
C GLY A 72 -15.21 11.33 -4.11
N LYS A 73 -14.57 12.40 -3.67
CA LYS A 73 -13.79 13.27 -4.54
C LYS A 73 -12.36 13.42 -4.07
N VAL A 74 -11.44 13.52 -5.01
CA VAL A 74 -10.05 13.82 -4.70
C VAL A 74 -9.93 15.29 -4.32
N VAL A 75 -9.49 15.56 -3.09
CA VAL A 75 -9.35 16.93 -2.59
C VAL A 75 -7.89 17.40 -2.54
N GLU A 76 -6.93 16.48 -2.51
CA GLU A 76 -5.51 16.79 -2.54
C GLU A 76 -4.77 15.72 -3.33
N ASP A 77 -3.72 16.12 -4.01
CA ASP A 77 -2.84 15.22 -4.77
C ASP A 77 -1.41 15.67 -4.51
N GLU A 78 -0.67 14.86 -3.75
CA GLU A 78 0.70 15.16 -3.35
C GLU A 78 1.65 14.09 -3.85
N THR A 79 2.83 14.51 -4.30
CA THR A 79 3.92 13.61 -4.65
C THR A 79 5.15 14.01 -3.85
N GLU A 80 5.56 13.16 -2.92
CA GLU A 80 6.68 13.46 -2.01
C GLU A 80 7.99 13.73 -2.74
N GLU A 81 8.23 13.05 -3.83
CA GLU A 81 9.47 13.18 -4.60
C GLU A 81 9.66 14.53 -5.26
N ASN A 82 8.65 15.39 -5.25
CA ASN A 82 8.70 16.69 -5.90
C ASN A 82 9.21 17.82 -5.02
N GLU A 83 9.68 17.50 -3.86
CA GLU A 83 10.21 18.52 -2.95
C GLU A 83 11.53 19.12 -3.42
#